data_7aaa4f1dce369b54164ce5e58058d34b
#
_entry.id   7aaa4f1dce369b54164ce5e58058d34b
#
_cell.length_a   1.000
_cell.length_b   1.000
_cell.length_c   1.000
_cell.angle_alpha   90.00
_cell.angle_beta   90.00
_cell.angle_gamma   90.00
#
_symmetry.space_group_name_H-M   'P 1'
#
loop_
_entity.id
_entity.type
_entity.pdbx_description
1 polymer ?
#
loop_
_entity_poly.entity_id
_entity_poly.type
_entity_poly.pdbx_seq_one_letter_code
_entity_poly.pdbx_strand_id
1 'polypeptide(L)'
;MSGKSVVLKSSARRVLDAPEPGLWRRYALAFGFLLPALFLLSIWIVYPTVKTFVRSFFSDSGGRFVWFDNYRQLFTSDVLLTAIKNNAIWVAVVPALVTAIGLIFAVLTERVSWSLAFKTAVFMPLAVSAFAAGITWRLVYLKDPDQGALNAGIRVAKDAFSVPGVLSEASPSTPSLAPNAGGIVLKTPLRSGQVAKLGLTGIPPSSIPTGAVQAATPSPRRRAISGVVWRDFKPGGGQPGQVEQSELGLPGVTVQLEQNGKSVASATTESDGRFAFADLQPGSYRVGIGAKTFAQPFAGISWLGASLITPAVIIAYIWIWAGFAMVVIAAGLSAIPRDVLEAARTDGGTEWQVFRRVTVPLLAPVLSVVFITMVINVLKVFDIVIAVAPESVQANANVLALALWRTSFSGSAQFGVGSAIAVFIFVLVIPILLLNIRRFKRDA
;
A
#
# COMPACT_ATOMS: atom_id res chain seq x y z
N MET A 1 -76.52 -14.66 21.85
CA MET A 1 -75.07 -14.57 21.40
C MET A 1 -74.15 -14.87 22.59
N SER A 2 -74.17 -16.01 23.24
CA SER A 2 -73.38 -16.25 24.46
C SER A 2 -72.70 -17.66 24.53
N GLY A 3 -72.52 -18.32 23.42
CA GLY A 3 -71.94 -19.67 23.42
C GLY A 3 -70.51 -19.84 22.93
N LYS A 4 -69.98 -18.89 22.18
CA LYS A 4 -68.64 -19.02 21.53
C LYS A 4 -67.42 -18.58 22.43
N SER A 5 -67.65 -17.73 23.45
CA SER A 5 -66.55 -17.27 24.31
C SER A 5 -66.12 -18.27 25.39
N VAL A 6 -66.98 -19.20 25.75
CA VAL A 6 -66.70 -20.24 26.79
C VAL A 6 -65.85 -21.37 26.25
N VAL A 7 -66.02 -21.74 24.96
CA VAL A 7 -65.25 -22.83 24.33
C VAL A 7 -63.78 -22.45 24.07
N LEU A 8 -63.52 -21.17 23.71
CA LEU A 8 -62.16 -20.67 23.49
C LEU A 8 -61.33 -20.55 24.78
N LYS A 9 -61.97 -20.24 25.91
CA LYS A 9 -61.33 -20.20 27.24
C LYS A 9 -60.96 -21.59 27.76
N SER A 10 -61.74 -22.62 27.43
CA SER A 10 -61.47 -23.98 27.88
C SER A 10 -60.35 -24.66 27.09
N SER A 11 -60.23 -24.36 25.79
CA SER A 11 -59.14 -24.88 24.97
C SER A 11 -57.80 -24.22 25.30
N ALA A 12 -57.78 -22.92 25.60
CA ALA A 12 -56.58 -22.21 26.02
C ALA A 12 -56.03 -22.65 27.40
N ARG A 13 -56.95 -22.97 28.35
CA ARG A 13 -56.57 -23.56 29.65
C ARG A 13 -55.95 -24.94 29.52
N ARG A 14 -56.47 -25.83 28.63
CA ARG A 14 -55.89 -27.16 28.41
C ARG A 14 -54.47 -27.13 27.80
N VAL A 15 -54.11 -26.09 27.08
CA VAL A 15 -52.75 -25.94 26.54
C VAL A 15 -51.76 -25.49 27.62
N LEU A 16 -52.25 -24.75 28.65
CA LEU A 16 -51.43 -24.30 29.77
C LEU A 16 -51.24 -25.33 30.88
N ASP A 17 -52.15 -26.33 30.97
CA ASP A 17 -52.11 -27.42 31.98
C ASP A 17 -51.45 -28.72 31.44
N ALA A 18 -50.83 -28.68 30.24
CA ALA A 18 -50.07 -29.84 29.75
C ALA A 18 -48.86 -30.04 30.67
N PRO A 19 -48.68 -31.25 31.25
CA PRO A 19 -47.53 -31.50 32.12
C PRO A 19 -46.24 -31.18 31.35
N GLU A 20 -45.39 -30.35 31.91
CA GLU A 20 -44.14 -30.03 31.31
C GLU A 20 -43.35 -31.31 31.00
N PRO A 21 -42.92 -31.53 29.75
CA PRO A 21 -42.20 -32.75 29.40
C PRO A 21 -40.95 -32.83 30.28
N GLY A 22 -40.78 -34.01 30.94
CA GLY A 22 -39.62 -34.21 31.84
C GLY A 22 -38.30 -33.80 31.18
N LEU A 23 -37.35 -33.30 31.96
CA LEU A 23 -36.05 -32.78 31.48
C LEU A 23 -35.42 -33.68 30.41
N TRP A 24 -35.48 -34.99 30.57
CA TRP A 24 -34.99 -35.98 29.61
C TRP A 24 -35.65 -35.86 28.22
N ARG A 25 -36.94 -35.65 28.17
CA ARG A 25 -37.70 -35.53 26.92
C ARG A 25 -37.39 -34.22 26.20
N ARG A 26 -37.16 -33.12 26.94
CA ARG A 26 -36.72 -31.84 26.40
C ARG A 26 -35.32 -31.95 25.77
N TYR A 27 -34.39 -32.60 26.48
CA TYR A 27 -33.03 -32.82 25.96
C TYR A 27 -33.02 -33.81 24.79
N ALA A 28 -33.80 -34.86 24.81
CA ALA A 28 -33.93 -35.83 23.70
C ALA A 28 -34.49 -35.19 22.44
N LEU A 29 -35.53 -34.34 22.55
CA LEU A 29 -36.05 -33.57 21.43
C LEU A 29 -35.04 -32.56 20.89
N ALA A 30 -34.43 -31.78 21.74
CA ALA A 30 -33.38 -30.82 21.34
C ALA A 30 -32.20 -31.53 20.65
N PHE A 31 -31.74 -32.65 21.21
CA PHE A 31 -30.68 -33.47 20.62
C PHE A 31 -31.11 -34.05 19.26
N GLY A 32 -32.36 -34.56 19.15
CA GLY A 32 -32.91 -35.08 17.89
C GLY A 32 -32.94 -34.02 16.78
N PHE A 33 -33.32 -32.78 17.10
CA PHE A 33 -33.25 -31.65 16.13
C PHE A 33 -31.84 -31.21 15.77
N LEU A 34 -30.90 -31.27 16.72
CA LEU A 34 -29.50 -30.91 16.49
C LEU A 34 -28.70 -32.04 15.83
N LEU A 35 -29.13 -33.29 15.90
CA LEU A 35 -28.36 -34.45 15.44
C LEU A 35 -27.90 -34.37 13.98
N PRO A 36 -28.73 -33.96 12.99
CA PRO A 36 -28.27 -33.81 11.61
C PRO A 36 -27.15 -32.76 11.48
N ALA A 37 -27.28 -31.62 12.15
CA ALA A 37 -26.27 -30.56 12.13
C ALA A 37 -25.00 -31.02 12.83
N LEU A 38 -25.09 -31.67 13.99
CA LEU A 38 -23.95 -32.22 14.73
C LEU A 38 -23.21 -33.31 13.94
N PHE A 39 -23.96 -34.15 13.23
CA PHE A 39 -23.42 -35.21 12.38
C PHE A 39 -22.61 -34.62 11.23
N LEU A 40 -23.15 -33.64 10.50
CA LEU A 40 -22.42 -32.95 9.43
C LEU A 40 -21.20 -32.22 9.96
N LEU A 41 -21.31 -31.50 11.06
CA LEU A 41 -20.20 -30.80 11.71
C LEU A 41 -19.09 -31.78 12.13
N SER A 42 -19.48 -32.95 12.67
CA SER A 42 -18.51 -33.99 13.08
C SER A 42 -17.72 -34.53 11.89
N ILE A 43 -18.39 -34.82 10.77
CA ILE A 43 -17.73 -35.34 9.57
C ILE A 43 -16.88 -34.30 8.88
N TRP A 44 -17.41 -33.07 8.68
CA TRP A 44 -16.75 -32.06 7.83
C TRP A 44 -15.79 -31.15 8.58
N ILE A 45 -15.92 -31.03 9.90
CA ILE A 45 -15.06 -30.14 10.70
C ILE A 45 -14.26 -30.92 11.74
N VAL A 46 -14.93 -31.66 12.65
CA VAL A 46 -14.22 -32.30 13.78
C VAL A 46 -13.27 -33.39 13.28
N TYR A 47 -13.72 -34.29 12.43
CA TYR A 47 -12.91 -35.39 11.92
C TYR A 47 -11.66 -34.89 11.15
N PRO A 48 -11.75 -33.98 10.16
CA PRO A 48 -10.56 -33.45 9.48
C PRO A 48 -9.61 -32.69 10.42
N THR A 49 -10.16 -31.95 11.40
CA THR A 49 -9.34 -31.22 12.39
C THR A 49 -8.55 -32.19 13.25
N VAL A 50 -9.20 -33.23 13.80
CA VAL A 50 -8.50 -34.25 14.60
C VAL A 50 -7.47 -34.98 13.75
N LYS A 51 -7.83 -35.33 12.51
CA LYS A 51 -6.90 -35.99 11.59
C LYS A 51 -5.69 -35.12 11.25
N THR A 52 -5.86 -33.82 11.03
CA THR A 52 -4.77 -32.85 10.81
C THR A 52 -3.90 -32.74 12.06
N PHE A 53 -4.51 -32.70 13.25
CA PHE A 53 -3.76 -32.69 14.51
C PHE A 53 -2.89 -33.94 14.66
N VAL A 54 -3.46 -35.14 14.47
CA VAL A 54 -2.71 -36.39 14.50
C VAL A 54 -1.61 -36.40 13.44
N ARG A 55 -1.95 -35.98 12.19
CA ARG A 55 -1.04 -35.94 11.06
C ARG A 55 0.21 -35.08 11.31
N SER A 56 0.10 -34.01 12.10
CA SER A 56 1.20 -33.13 12.44
C SER A 56 2.37 -33.78 13.18
N PHE A 57 2.16 -34.95 13.77
CA PHE A 57 3.18 -35.74 14.45
C PHE A 57 3.78 -36.87 13.57
N PHE A 58 3.35 -36.98 12.31
CA PHE A 58 3.84 -37.99 11.38
C PHE A 58 4.67 -37.37 10.25
N SER A 59 5.57 -38.17 9.68
CA SER A 59 6.37 -37.79 8.50
C SER A 59 5.49 -37.41 7.32
N ASP A 60 6.03 -36.76 6.30
CA ASP A 60 5.27 -36.31 5.13
C ASP A 60 4.55 -37.43 4.40
N SER A 61 5.11 -38.67 4.38
CA SER A 61 4.48 -39.86 3.85
C SER A 61 3.39 -40.45 4.78
N GLY A 62 3.38 -40.12 6.06
CA GLY A 62 2.45 -40.61 7.09
C GLY A 62 2.83 -41.96 7.71
N GLY A 63 3.91 -42.59 7.25
CA GLY A 63 4.30 -43.92 7.70
C GLY A 63 5.13 -43.94 9.00
N ARG A 64 5.76 -42.83 9.40
CA ARG A 64 6.65 -42.74 10.56
C ARG A 64 6.19 -41.66 11.51
N PHE A 65 6.15 -41.97 12.80
CA PHE A 65 5.90 -41.01 13.85
C PHE A 65 7.19 -40.22 14.15
N VAL A 66 7.13 -38.88 14.05
CA VAL A 66 8.31 -37.99 14.12
C VAL A 66 8.24 -37.01 15.30
N TRP A 67 7.29 -37.23 16.24
CA TRP A 67 7.13 -36.37 17.41
C TRP A 67 6.95 -34.89 17.03
N PHE A 68 7.81 -34.01 17.53
CA PHE A 68 7.79 -32.58 17.32
C PHE A 68 8.71 -32.08 16.20
N ASP A 69 9.31 -32.94 15.36
CA ASP A 69 10.21 -32.51 14.31
C ASP A 69 9.56 -31.59 13.28
N ASN A 70 8.29 -31.83 12.93
CA ASN A 70 7.52 -30.93 12.06
C ASN A 70 7.36 -29.53 12.69
N TYR A 71 7.14 -29.46 13.99
CA TYR A 71 7.04 -28.18 14.70
C TYR A 71 8.39 -27.49 14.84
N ARG A 72 9.48 -28.26 15.00
CA ARG A 72 10.83 -27.70 14.99
C ARG A 72 11.13 -26.99 13.68
N GLN A 73 10.69 -27.53 12.55
CA GLN A 73 10.85 -26.88 11.24
C GLN A 73 10.18 -25.51 11.16
N LEU A 74 9.06 -25.27 11.88
CA LEU A 74 8.41 -23.95 11.91
C LEU A 74 9.35 -22.86 12.43
N PHE A 75 10.25 -23.21 13.33
CA PHE A 75 11.15 -22.28 14.02
C PHE A 75 12.61 -22.37 13.56
N THR A 76 12.90 -23.20 12.54
CA THR A 76 14.27 -23.35 11.98
C THR A 76 14.33 -23.00 10.49
N SER A 77 13.21 -23.03 9.77
CA SER A 77 13.15 -22.66 8.35
C SER A 77 12.98 -21.15 8.19
N ASP A 78 13.88 -20.51 7.44
CA ASP A 78 13.83 -19.07 7.17
C ASP A 78 12.51 -18.64 6.50
N VAL A 79 11.96 -19.49 5.63
CA VAL A 79 10.68 -19.25 4.95
C VAL A 79 9.53 -19.22 5.94
N LEU A 80 9.51 -20.14 6.90
CA LEU A 80 8.45 -20.24 7.92
C LEU A 80 8.63 -19.16 9.00
N LEU A 81 9.86 -18.83 9.38
CA LEU A 81 10.14 -17.70 10.26
C LEU A 81 9.70 -16.37 9.65
N THR A 82 9.92 -16.19 8.35
CA THR A 82 9.40 -15.00 7.63
C THR A 82 7.87 -14.97 7.67
N ALA A 83 7.21 -16.10 7.47
CA ALA A 83 5.75 -16.19 7.56
C ALA A 83 5.23 -15.86 8.97
N ILE A 84 5.87 -16.37 10.03
CA ILE A 84 5.54 -16.07 11.42
C ILE A 84 5.72 -14.57 11.71
N LYS A 85 6.87 -14.00 11.32
CA LYS A 85 7.16 -12.57 11.48
C LYS A 85 6.12 -11.69 10.78
N ASN A 86 5.81 -12.00 9.53
CA ASN A 86 4.82 -11.24 8.78
C ASN A 86 3.43 -11.37 9.43
N ASN A 87 2.98 -12.58 9.83
CA ASN A 87 1.72 -12.72 10.55
C ASN A 87 1.68 -11.91 11.85
N ALA A 88 2.78 -11.84 12.60
CA ALA A 88 2.86 -11.00 13.79
C ALA A 88 2.68 -9.50 13.44
N ILE A 89 3.32 -9.02 12.37
CA ILE A 89 3.13 -7.65 11.87
C ILE A 89 1.68 -7.43 11.46
N TRP A 90 1.08 -8.36 10.72
CA TRP A 90 -0.31 -8.28 10.28
C TRP A 90 -1.27 -8.21 11.47
N VAL A 91 -1.11 -9.06 12.48
CA VAL A 91 -1.94 -9.08 13.70
C VAL A 91 -1.80 -7.80 14.51
N ALA A 92 -0.60 -7.25 14.59
CA ALA A 92 -0.35 -6.02 15.33
C ALA A 92 -0.92 -4.76 14.61
N VAL A 93 -0.76 -4.70 13.30
CA VAL A 93 -1.03 -3.47 12.50
C VAL A 93 -2.45 -3.42 11.97
N VAL A 94 -2.91 -4.47 11.30
CA VAL A 94 -4.16 -4.44 10.53
C VAL A 94 -5.41 -4.26 11.40
N PRO A 95 -5.62 -5.02 12.49
CA PRO A 95 -6.79 -4.84 13.33
C PRO A 95 -6.88 -3.44 13.94
N ALA A 96 -5.74 -2.89 14.35
CA ALA A 96 -5.67 -1.55 14.92
C ALA A 96 -6.02 -0.48 13.87
N LEU A 97 -5.40 -0.55 12.68
CA LEU A 97 -5.64 0.43 11.61
C LEU A 97 -7.05 0.33 11.02
N VAL A 98 -7.55 -0.89 10.76
CA VAL A 98 -8.91 -1.08 10.23
C VAL A 98 -9.95 -0.57 11.22
N THR A 99 -9.80 -0.86 12.52
CA THR A 99 -10.71 -0.37 13.57
C THR A 99 -10.64 1.16 13.69
N ALA A 100 -9.44 1.74 13.67
CA ALA A 100 -9.25 3.19 13.76
C ALA A 100 -9.82 3.93 12.54
N ILE A 101 -9.52 3.45 11.32
CA ILE A 101 -10.03 4.04 10.07
C ILE A 101 -11.55 3.86 10.00
N GLY A 102 -12.08 2.69 10.38
CA GLY A 102 -13.51 2.44 10.46
C GLY A 102 -14.21 3.39 11.42
N LEU A 103 -13.63 3.64 12.60
CA LEU A 103 -14.15 4.60 13.57
C LEU A 103 -14.14 6.04 13.01
N ILE A 104 -13.04 6.46 12.38
CA ILE A 104 -12.95 7.78 11.75
C ILE A 104 -14.04 7.92 10.67
N PHE A 105 -14.19 6.95 9.79
CA PHE A 105 -15.21 6.98 8.75
C PHE A 105 -16.63 6.95 9.33
N ALA A 106 -16.89 6.16 10.37
CA ALA A 106 -18.19 6.12 11.05
C ALA A 106 -18.58 7.48 11.60
N VAL A 107 -17.65 8.15 12.32
CA VAL A 107 -17.90 9.49 12.91
C VAL A 107 -18.05 10.57 11.84
N LEU A 108 -17.23 10.56 10.80
CA LEU A 108 -17.30 11.54 9.72
C LEU A 108 -18.63 11.42 8.94
N THR A 109 -19.12 10.20 8.74
CA THR A 109 -20.35 9.96 7.97
C THR A 109 -21.63 10.38 8.70
N GLU A 110 -21.60 10.50 10.03
CA GLU A 110 -22.77 11.02 10.78
C GLU A 110 -23.07 12.48 10.45
N ARG A 111 -22.08 13.26 10.09
CA ARG A 111 -22.20 14.71 9.86
C ARG A 111 -22.45 15.08 8.40
N VAL A 112 -22.50 14.09 7.49
CA VAL A 112 -22.60 14.33 6.03
C VAL A 112 -24.02 14.02 5.55
N SER A 113 -24.64 14.94 4.81
CA SER A 113 -25.99 14.76 4.26
C SER A 113 -26.12 13.59 3.26
N TRP A 114 -25.04 13.23 2.56
CA TRP A 114 -24.96 12.12 1.62
C TRP A 114 -24.30 10.86 2.21
N SER A 115 -24.48 10.67 3.53
CA SER A 115 -23.85 9.57 4.30
C SER A 115 -24.10 8.18 3.73
N LEU A 116 -25.28 7.92 3.15
CA LEU A 116 -25.61 6.63 2.52
C LEU A 116 -24.72 6.34 1.32
N ALA A 117 -24.55 7.31 0.42
CA ALA A 117 -23.71 7.17 -0.77
C ALA A 117 -22.23 6.93 -0.37
N PHE A 118 -21.74 7.68 0.62
CA PHE A 118 -20.39 7.50 1.14
C PHE A 118 -20.19 6.11 1.78
N LYS A 119 -21.13 5.69 2.65
CA LYS A 119 -21.09 4.35 3.29
C LYS A 119 -21.09 3.25 2.23
N THR A 120 -21.92 3.37 1.20
CA THR A 120 -21.98 2.41 0.09
C THR A 120 -20.66 2.36 -0.69
N ALA A 121 -20.10 3.52 -1.04
CA ALA A 121 -18.83 3.59 -1.78
C ALA A 121 -17.65 2.98 -0.99
N VAL A 122 -17.54 3.26 0.29
CA VAL A 122 -16.47 2.74 1.15
C VAL A 122 -16.66 1.24 1.48
N PHE A 123 -17.92 0.76 1.49
CA PHE A 123 -18.22 -0.65 1.71
C PHE A 123 -18.07 -1.51 0.44
N MET A 124 -18.19 -0.90 -0.75
CA MET A 124 -18.16 -1.60 -2.04
C MET A 124 -16.95 -2.52 -2.26
N PRO A 125 -15.72 -2.17 -1.82
CA PRO A 125 -14.57 -3.06 -1.95
C PRO A 125 -14.76 -4.46 -1.36
N LEU A 126 -15.53 -4.57 -0.28
CA LEU A 126 -15.81 -5.86 0.37
C LEU A 126 -16.70 -6.78 -0.48
N ALA A 127 -17.49 -6.23 -1.41
CA ALA A 127 -18.32 -7.01 -2.32
C ALA A 127 -17.48 -7.70 -3.44
N VAL A 128 -16.25 -7.24 -3.66
CA VAL A 128 -15.30 -7.81 -4.61
C VAL A 128 -14.52 -8.94 -3.92
N SER A 129 -14.24 -10.03 -4.63
CA SER A 129 -13.41 -11.08 -4.05
C SER A 129 -12.01 -10.55 -3.70
N ALA A 130 -11.44 -11.00 -2.58
CA ALA A 130 -10.10 -10.56 -2.14
C ALA A 130 -9.02 -10.82 -3.21
N PHE A 131 -9.16 -11.89 -4.00
CA PHE A 131 -8.26 -12.19 -5.11
C PHE A 131 -8.38 -11.16 -6.25
N ALA A 132 -9.60 -10.82 -6.67
CA ALA A 132 -9.82 -9.81 -7.72
C ALA A 132 -9.37 -8.41 -7.26
N ALA A 133 -9.66 -8.05 -6.01
CA ALA A 133 -9.14 -6.84 -5.39
C ALA A 133 -7.61 -6.83 -5.39
N GLY A 134 -6.96 -7.96 -5.10
CA GLY A 134 -5.51 -8.11 -5.14
C GLY A 134 -4.92 -7.85 -6.54
N ILE A 135 -5.55 -8.38 -7.58
CA ILE A 135 -5.13 -8.10 -8.97
C ILE A 135 -5.25 -6.60 -9.30
N THR A 136 -6.35 -5.96 -8.89
CA THR A 136 -6.53 -4.51 -9.07
C THR A 136 -5.42 -3.73 -8.39
N TRP A 137 -5.10 -4.06 -7.14
CA TRP A 137 -4.02 -3.39 -6.40
C TRP A 137 -2.64 -3.67 -7.01
N ARG A 138 -2.41 -4.85 -7.57
CA ARG A 138 -1.17 -5.15 -8.30
C ARG A 138 -0.97 -4.19 -9.48
N LEU A 139 -2.03 -3.83 -10.21
CA LEU A 139 -1.97 -2.83 -11.28
C LEU A 139 -1.76 -1.42 -10.72
N VAL A 140 -2.44 -1.05 -9.65
CA VAL A 140 -2.27 0.25 -8.95
C VAL A 140 -0.82 0.46 -8.50
N TYR A 141 -0.14 -0.61 -8.10
CA TYR A 141 1.25 -0.60 -7.60
C TYR A 141 2.33 -0.74 -8.67
N LEU A 142 2.00 -0.77 -9.96
CA LEU A 142 3.02 -0.82 -11.00
C LEU A 142 4.03 0.30 -10.82
N LYS A 143 5.32 -0.04 -11.01
CA LYS A 143 6.43 0.90 -10.78
C LYS A 143 6.40 2.05 -11.77
N ASP A 144 6.10 1.78 -13.04
CA ASP A 144 6.02 2.78 -14.09
C ASP A 144 4.89 3.79 -13.79
N PRO A 145 5.19 5.10 -13.66
CA PRO A 145 4.19 6.12 -13.42
C PRO A 145 3.16 6.30 -14.55
N ASP A 146 3.41 5.77 -15.75
CA ASP A 146 2.45 5.82 -16.86
C ASP A 146 1.42 4.69 -16.80
N GLN A 147 1.67 3.65 -16.01
CA GLN A 147 0.83 2.47 -15.86
C GLN A 147 0.27 2.30 -14.45
N GLY A 148 1.04 2.66 -13.42
CA GLY A 148 0.68 2.50 -12.01
C GLY A 148 0.00 3.73 -11.43
N ALA A 149 -1.27 3.64 -11.08
CA ALA A 149 -2.07 4.78 -10.60
C ALA A 149 -1.45 5.48 -9.37
N LEU A 150 -0.88 4.72 -8.43
CA LEU A 150 -0.26 5.30 -7.24
C LEU A 150 1.01 6.10 -7.59
N ASN A 151 1.86 5.55 -8.44
CA ASN A 151 3.06 6.24 -8.90
C ASN A 151 2.73 7.42 -9.84
N ALA A 152 1.67 7.35 -10.63
CA ALA A 152 1.15 8.48 -11.40
C ALA A 152 0.74 9.65 -10.47
N GLY A 153 0.00 9.38 -9.41
CA GLY A 153 -0.38 10.39 -8.42
C GLY A 153 0.82 11.02 -7.71
N ILE A 154 1.81 10.19 -7.34
CA ILE A 154 3.05 10.68 -6.71
C ILE A 154 3.86 11.54 -7.70
N ARG A 155 3.91 11.16 -8.99
CA ARG A 155 4.56 11.96 -10.04
C ARG A 155 3.92 13.33 -10.15
N VAL A 156 2.60 13.41 -10.28
CA VAL A 156 1.87 14.68 -10.34
C VAL A 156 2.17 15.55 -9.13
N ALA A 157 2.16 14.99 -7.93
CA ALA A 157 2.49 15.72 -6.72
C ALA A 157 3.96 16.20 -6.70
N LYS A 158 4.92 15.38 -7.14
CA LYS A 158 6.33 15.76 -7.21
C LYS A 158 6.58 16.82 -8.28
N ASP A 159 5.99 16.68 -9.45
CA ASP A 159 6.18 17.61 -10.57
C ASP A 159 5.60 18.99 -10.25
N ALA A 160 4.58 19.08 -9.37
CA ALA A 160 4.09 20.34 -8.84
C ALA A 160 5.14 21.12 -8.01
N PHE A 161 6.10 20.43 -7.40
CA PHE A 161 7.16 21.04 -6.58
C PHE A 161 8.55 21.02 -7.26
N SER A 162 8.78 20.14 -8.22
CA SER A 162 10.07 19.95 -8.90
C SER A 162 9.85 19.44 -10.32
N VAL A 163 9.84 20.37 -11.27
CA VAL A 163 9.68 20.04 -12.69
C VAL A 163 10.88 19.22 -13.17
N PRO A 164 10.67 18.13 -13.91
CA PRO A 164 11.75 17.36 -14.53
C PRO A 164 12.61 18.23 -15.46
N GLY A 165 13.89 17.93 -15.52
CA GLY A 165 14.83 18.63 -16.39
C GLY A 165 14.56 18.33 -17.87
N VAL A 166 14.69 19.35 -18.70
CA VAL A 166 14.45 19.26 -20.17
C VAL A 166 15.43 18.30 -20.83
N LEU A 167 16.62 18.10 -20.24
CA LEU A 167 17.71 17.30 -20.80
C LEU A 167 18.18 16.21 -19.82
N SER A 168 17.24 15.48 -19.22
CA SER A 168 17.54 14.47 -18.18
C SER A 168 18.46 13.34 -18.66
N GLU A 169 18.46 12.99 -19.97
CA GLU A 169 19.28 11.92 -20.55
C GLU A 169 20.59 12.43 -21.17
N ALA A 170 20.78 13.76 -21.22
CA ALA A 170 21.93 14.34 -21.89
C ALA A 170 23.24 14.09 -21.14
N SER A 171 24.29 13.88 -21.89
CA SER A 171 25.65 13.66 -21.43
C SER A 171 26.63 14.60 -22.16
N PRO A 172 27.80 14.96 -21.57
CA PRO A 172 28.84 15.70 -22.27
C PRO A 172 29.27 14.98 -23.55
N SER A 173 29.36 15.70 -24.67
CA SER A 173 29.86 15.14 -25.93
C SER A 173 31.39 15.07 -25.99
N THR A 174 32.07 15.87 -25.17
CA THR A 174 33.55 15.97 -25.14
C THR A 174 34.11 15.90 -23.73
N PRO A 175 35.36 15.41 -23.55
CA PRO A 175 36.07 15.44 -22.28
C PRO A 175 36.31 16.82 -21.67
N SER A 176 36.14 17.92 -22.44
CA SER A 176 36.27 19.29 -21.97
C SER A 176 35.14 19.71 -21.02
N LEU A 177 34.02 18.96 -21.04
CA LEU A 177 32.91 19.09 -20.12
C LEU A 177 33.02 18.04 -19.02
N ALA A 178 32.61 18.37 -17.81
CA ALA A 178 32.59 17.47 -16.68
C ALA A 178 31.30 17.59 -15.88
N PRO A 179 30.79 16.48 -15.28
CA PRO A 179 29.75 16.56 -14.28
C PRO A 179 30.17 17.40 -13.08
N ASN A 180 29.29 18.25 -12.59
CA ASN A 180 29.50 19.08 -11.40
C ASN A 180 28.18 19.23 -10.62
N ALA A 181 28.13 18.69 -9.40
CA ALA A 181 26.95 18.78 -8.49
C ALA A 181 25.60 18.51 -9.18
N GLY A 182 25.54 17.51 -10.08
CA GLY A 182 24.34 17.15 -10.85
C GLY A 182 24.15 17.96 -12.15
N GLY A 183 24.95 18.97 -12.41
CA GLY A 183 25.02 19.70 -13.67
C GLY A 183 26.26 19.35 -14.51
N ILE A 184 26.51 20.11 -15.55
CA ILE A 184 27.69 19.98 -16.44
C ILE A 184 28.42 21.28 -16.49
N VAL A 185 29.77 21.27 -16.35
CA VAL A 185 30.60 22.46 -16.34
C VAL A 185 31.77 22.31 -17.32
N LEU A 186 32.15 23.40 -17.94
CA LEU A 186 33.40 23.49 -18.74
C LEU A 186 34.60 23.39 -17.79
N LYS A 187 35.48 22.41 -18.00
CA LYS A 187 36.68 22.19 -17.16
C LYS A 187 37.61 23.37 -17.17
N THR A 188 37.83 23.95 -18.35
CA THR A 188 38.73 25.11 -18.54
C THR A 188 37.96 26.39 -18.27
N PRO A 189 38.37 27.20 -17.28
CA PRO A 189 37.77 28.50 -17.07
C PRO A 189 38.01 29.44 -18.27
N LEU A 190 37.00 30.23 -18.58
CA LEU A 190 37.03 31.18 -19.68
C LEU A 190 37.31 32.59 -19.17
N ARG A 191 37.94 33.38 -20.04
CA ARG A 191 38.10 34.82 -19.86
C ARG A 191 37.10 35.60 -20.71
N SER A 192 36.83 36.83 -20.33
CA SER A 192 36.05 37.75 -21.14
C SER A 192 36.61 37.85 -22.57
N GLY A 193 35.74 37.75 -23.55
CA GLY A 193 36.06 37.68 -24.97
C GLY A 193 36.13 36.27 -25.56
N GLN A 194 35.95 35.24 -24.78
CA GLN A 194 35.97 33.85 -25.24
C GLN A 194 34.57 33.28 -25.47
N VAL A 195 34.49 32.18 -26.24
CA VAL A 195 33.25 31.48 -26.56
C VAL A 195 33.19 30.14 -25.84
N ALA A 196 32.09 29.88 -25.14
CA ALA A 196 31.80 28.61 -24.50
C ALA A 196 31.10 27.66 -25.48
N LYS A 197 31.61 26.45 -25.57
CA LYS A 197 30.99 25.35 -26.38
C LYS A 197 30.52 24.25 -25.45
N LEU A 198 29.22 24.06 -25.35
CA LEU A 198 28.57 23.08 -24.45
C LEU A 198 27.79 22.05 -25.29
N GLY A 199 28.53 21.16 -25.95
CA GLY A 199 27.97 20.07 -26.75
C GLY A 199 27.43 18.94 -25.86
N LEU A 200 26.22 18.53 -26.10
CA LEU A 200 25.52 17.46 -25.37
C LEU A 200 25.13 16.35 -26.33
N THR A 201 25.30 15.10 -25.90
CA THR A 201 24.88 13.90 -26.62
C THR A 201 23.90 13.08 -25.78
N GLY A 202 23.38 11.98 -26.34
CA GLY A 202 22.40 11.12 -25.62
C GLY A 202 20.97 11.68 -25.57
N ILE A 203 20.67 12.74 -26.33
CA ILE A 203 19.35 13.38 -26.36
C ILE A 203 18.51 12.71 -27.46
N PRO A 204 17.43 11.98 -27.12
CA PRO A 204 16.51 11.42 -28.12
C PRO A 204 15.83 12.54 -28.95
N PRO A 205 15.42 12.26 -30.19
CA PRO A 205 14.70 13.26 -31.01
C PRO A 205 13.42 13.78 -30.35
N SER A 206 12.73 12.96 -29.58
CA SER A 206 11.52 13.29 -28.82
C SER A 206 11.75 14.25 -27.64
N SER A 207 13.00 14.33 -27.14
CA SER A 207 13.40 15.16 -26.00
C SER A 207 14.05 16.46 -26.42
N ILE A 208 14.09 16.76 -27.73
CA ILE A 208 14.58 18.05 -28.23
C ILE A 208 13.52 19.10 -27.94
N PRO A 209 13.88 20.24 -27.28
CA PRO A 209 12.93 21.30 -26.98
C PRO A 209 12.27 21.86 -28.23
N THR A 210 10.97 22.17 -28.14
CA THR A 210 10.20 22.76 -29.24
C THR A 210 10.82 24.11 -29.67
N GLY A 211 10.92 24.33 -31.00
CA GLY A 211 11.49 25.55 -31.56
C GLY A 211 13.03 25.52 -31.74
N ALA A 212 13.66 24.35 -31.52
CA ALA A 212 15.08 24.17 -31.81
C ALA A 212 15.34 24.33 -33.32
N VAL A 213 16.33 25.16 -33.65
CA VAL A 213 16.83 25.37 -35.02
C VAL A 213 18.30 25.00 -35.11
N GLN A 214 18.85 25.06 -36.32
CA GLN A 214 20.28 24.82 -36.57
C GLN A 214 21.13 25.55 -35.54
N ALA A 215 22.03 24.87 -34.87
CA ALA A 215 22.95 25.45 -33.91
C ALA A 215 23.91 26.48 -34.56
N ALA A 216 24.16 27.56 -33.88
CA ALA A 216 25.05 28.61 -34.36
C ALA A 216 26.12 28.97 -33.31
N THR A 217 27.38 28.89 -33.70
CA THR A 217 28.48 29.35 -32.85
C THR A 217 28.52 30.89 -32.87
N PRO A 218 28.40 31.59 -31.71
CA PRO A 218 28.46 33.03 -31.67
C PRO A 218 29.86 33.53 -31.89
N SER A 219 30.00 34.75 -32.44
CA SER A 219 31.28 35.44 -32.55
C SER A 219 31.76 35.96 -31.18
N PRO A 220 33.08 35.97 -30.91
CA PRO A 220 33.65 36.55 -29.70
C PRO A 220 33.29 38.03 -29.56
N ARG A 221 32.87 38.45 -28.35
CA ARG A 221 32.54 39.86 -28.04
C ARG A 221 33.39 40.37 -26.89
N ARG A 222 33.92 41.60 -27.02
CA ARG A 222 34.68 42.23 -25.92
C ARG A 222 33.83 42.37 -24.67
N ARG A 223 34.40 42.09 -23.51
CA ARG A 223 33.74 42.15 -22.19
C ARG A 223 32.51 41.24 -22.06
N ALA A 224 32.42 40.20 -22.85
CA ALA A 224 31.35 39.22 -22.78
C ALA A 224 31.92 37.80 -22.88
N ILE A 225 31.19 36.84 -22.31
CA ILE A 225 31.33 35.43 -22.64
C ILE A 225 30.06 35.04 -23.36
N SER A 226 30.16 34.69 -24.63
CA SER A 226 29.08 34.10 -25.41
C SER A 226 29.31 32.62 -25.55
N GLY A 227 28.27 31.88 -25.88
CA GLY A 227 28.39 30.43 -26.07
C GLY A 227 27.21 29.80 -26.77
N VAL A 228 27.29 28.51 -26.98
CA VAL A 228 26.26 27.73 -27.62
C VAL A 228 26.09 26.38 -26.85
N VAL A 229 24.85 26.01 -26.62
CA VAL A 229 24.43 24.69 -26.13
C VAL A 229 23.73 23.99 -27.26
N TRP A 230 24.20 22.82 -27.68
CA TRP A 230 23.63 22.12 -28.82
C TRP A 230 23.64 20.62 -28.63
N ARG A 231 22.76 19.94 -29.40
CA ARG A 231 22.78 18.47 -29.52
C ARG A 231 23.91 18.11 -30.47
N ASP A 232 25.02 17.68 -29.91
CA ASP A 232 26.24 17.25 -30.61
C ASP A 232 26.03 15.80 -31.13
N PHE A 233 25.25 15.69 -32.21
CA PHE A 233 24.94 14.41 -32.83
C PHE A 233 24.63 14.61 -34.33
N LYS A 234 25.42 13.94 -35.16
CA LYS A 234 25.24 13.89 -36.60
C LYS A 234 25.10 12.43 -37.08
N PRO A 235 24.01 12.07 -37.76
CA PRO A 235 23.89 10.75 -38.37
C PRO A 235 25.04 10.51 -39.36
N GLY A 236 25.69 9.34 -39.28
CA GLY A 236 26.81 8.98 -40.13
C GLY A 236 28.18 9.42 -39.60
N GLY A 237 28.24 10.07 -38.45
CA GLY A 237 29.45 10.54 -37.79
C GLY A 237 29.70 12.03 -37.93
N GLY A 238 30.33 12.64 -36.92
CA GLY A 238 30.65 14.05 -36.84
C GLY A 238 31.92 14.27 -35.99
N GLN A 239 32.32 15.52 -35.80
CA GLN A 239 33.43 15.93 -34.94
C GLN A 239 32.89 16.39 -33.57
N PRO A 240 33.01 15.59 -32.51
CA PRO A 240 32.54 16.00 -31.19
C PRO A 240 33.12 17.33 -30.74
N GLY A 241 32.25 18.22 -30.22
CA GLY A 241 32.61 19.54 -29.73
C GLY A 241 32.71 20.61 -30.81
N GLN A 242 32.35 20.31 -32.05
CA GLN A 242 32.21 21.28 -33.14
C GLN A 242 30.74 21.35 -33.57
N VAL A 243 30.24 22.56 -33.76
CA VAL A 243 28.89 22.74 -34.29
C VAL A 243 28.93 22.48 -35.80
N GLU A 244 28.20 21.46 -36.25
CA GLU A 244 28.14 21.05 -37.65
C GLU A 244 26.77 21.32 -38.26
N GLN A 245 26.68 21.18 -39.57
CA GLN A 245 25.39 21.29 -40.27
C GLN A 245 24.44 20.16 -39.84
N SER A 246 23.17 20.46 -39.63
CA SER A 246 22.11 19.59 -39.14
C SER A 246 22.11 19.34 -37.63
N GLU A 247 23.02 19.90 -36.88
CA GLU A 247 22.97 19.86 -35.43
C GLU A 247 22.10 20.97 -34.87
N LEU A 248 21.24 20.61 -33.90
CA LEU A 248 20.25 21.53 -33.36
C LEU A 248 20.73 22.20 -32.09
N GLY A 249 20.51 23.50 -32.00
CA GLY A 249 20.64 24.25 -30.76
C GLY A 249 19.59 23.76 -29.73
N LEU A 250 19.89 23.91 -28.47
CA LEU A 250 18.98 23.52 -27.39
C LEU A 250 18.42 24.78 -26.70
N PRO A 251 17.21 25.21 -27.08
CA PRO A 251 16.56 26.39 -26.49
C PRO A 251 16.11 26.15 -25.06
N GLY A 252 15.98 27.23 -24.29
CA GLY A 252 15.41 27.18 -22.94
C GLY A 252 16.35 26.62 -21.86
N VAL A 253 17.60 26.29 -22.22
CA VAL A 253 18.59 25.78 -21.26
C VAL A 253 19.16 26.92 -20.42
N THR A 254 19.09 26.78 -19.10
CA THR A 254 19.69 27.77 -18.18
C THR A 254 21.18 27.49 -18.02
N VAL A 255 22.01 28.41 -18.55
CA VAL A 255 23.45 28.38 -18.39
C VAL A 255 23.84 29.30 -17.24
N GLN A 256 24.77 28.86 -16.42
CA GLN A 256 25.25 29.55 -15.23
C GLN A 256 26.71 29.99 -15.46
N LEU A 257 27.02 31.18 -15.00
CA LEU A 257 28.36 31.73 -14.95
C LEU A 257 28.84 31.80 -13.50
N GLU A 258 29.93 31.14 -13.20
CA GLU A 258 30.50 31.08 -11.86
C GLU A 258 31.86 31.78 -11.81
N GLN A 259 32.11 32.50 -10.72
CA GLN A 259 33.41 33.07 -10.40
C GLN A 259 33.73 32.72 -8.94
N ASN A 260 34.92 32.18 -8.69
CA ASN A 260 35.36 31.77 -7.34
C ASN A 260 34.37 30.83 -6.62
N GLY A 261 33.70 29.91 -7.36
CA GLY A 261 32.76 28.97 -6.81
C GLY A 261 31.39 29.54 -6.49
N LYS A 262 31.08 30.79 -6.84
CA LYS A 262 29.78 31.42 -6.68
C LYS A 262 29.16 31.72 -8.05
N SER A 263 27.87 31.46 -8.21
CA SER A 263 27.11 31.87 -9.39
C SER A 263 27.01 33.42 -9.40
N VAL A 264 27.46 34.01 -10.49
CA VAL A 264 27.48 35.48 -10.67
C VAL A 264 26.48 35.95 -11.71
N ALA A 265 26.09 35.10 -12.65
CA ALA A 265 25.06 35.38 -13.65
C ALA A 265 24.41 34.09 -14.17
N SER A 266 23.23 34.22 -14.74
CA SER A 266 22.57 33.15 -15.49
C SER A 266 21.99 33.71 -16.79
N ALA A 267 21.96 32.88 -17.84
CA ALA A 267 21.37 33.19 -19.13
C ALA A 267 20.60 31.97 -19.65
N THR A 268 19.53 32.21 -20.40
CA THR A 268 18.75 31.14 -21.05
C THR A 268 19.13 31.14 -22.54
N THR A 269 19.28 29.95 -23.10
CA THR A 269 19.64 29.76 -24.51
C THR A 269 18.48 30.13 -25.43
N GLU A 270 18.79 30.72 -26.58
CA GLU A 270 17.91 31.04 -27.68
C GLU A 270 17.57 29.77 -28.54
N SER A 271 16.75 29.92 -29.56
CA SER A 271 16.31 28.82 -30.44
C SER A 271 17.46 28.06 -31.14
N ASP A 272 18.58 28.76 -31.43
CA ASP A 272 19.79 28.19 -32.01
C ASP A 272 20.85 27.77 -30.96
N GLY A 273 20.43 27.73 -29.69
CA GLY A 273 21.26 27.36 -28.57
C GLY A 273 22.24 28.43 -28.08
N ARG A 274 22.27 29.65 -28.67
CA ARG A 274 23.17 30.70 -28.24
C ARG A 274 22.74 31.30 -26.90
N PHE A 275 23.76 31.77 -26.16
CA PHE A 275 23.63 32.57 -24.94
C PHE A 275 24.76 33.55 -24.80
N ALA A 276 24.59 34.59 -23.98
CA ALA A 276 25.64 35.57 -23.72
C ALA A 276 25.55 36.16 -22.32
N PHE A 277 26.72 36.40 -21.72
CA PHE A 277 26.88 37.14 -20.49
C PHE A 277 27.67 38.41 -20.84
N ALA A 278 27.03 39.58 -20.77
CA ALA A 278 27.63 40.88 -21.11
C ALA A 278 28.23 41.58 -19.87
N ASP A 279 29.00 42.66 -20.14
CA ASP A 279 29.55 43.57 -19.12
C ASP A 279 30.40 42.91 -18.02
N LEU A 280 31.09 41.84 -18.38
CA LEU A 280 31.93 41.12 -17.46
C LEU A 280 33.20 41.88 -17.12
N GLN A 281 33.56 41.89 -15.84
CA GLN A 281 34.85 42.38 -15.37
C GLN A 281 35.99 41.46 -15.83
N PRO A 282 37.23 41.96 -15.97
CA PRO A 282 38.38 41.10 -16.22
C PRO A 282 38.51 40.04 -15.14
N GLY A 283 38.55 38.74 -15.55
CA GLY A 283 38.60 37.63 -14.61
C GLY A 283 38.47 36.28 -15.30
N SER A 284 38.54 35.25 -14.50
CA SER A 284 38.36 33.85 -14.92
C SER A 284 37.00 33.37 -14.47
N TYR A 285 36.21 32.78 -15.37
CA TYR A 285 34.83 32.35 -15.16
C TYR A 285 34.66 30.91 -15.56
N ARG A 286 33.86 30.16 -14.81
CA ARG A 286 33.37 28.84 -15.22
C ARG A 286 31.99 28.98 -15.81
N VAL A 287 31.78 28.31 -16.93
CA VAL A 287 30.47 28.24 -17.59
C VAL A 287 29.94 26.81 -17.45
N GLY A 288 28.71 26.68 -17.03
CA GLY A 288 28.07 25.36 -16.84
C GLY A 288 26.57 25.42 -17.01
N ILE A 289 25.96 24.22 -17.09
CA ILE A 289 24.54 24.04 -17.13
C ILE A 289 24.11 23.49 -15.77
N GLY A 290 23.15 24.14 -15.13
CA GLY A 290 22.72 23.78 -13.78
C GLY A 290 22.04 22.43 -13.67
N ALA A 291 22.13 21.83 -12.49
CA ALA A 291 21.56 20.50 -12.19
C ALA A 291 20.07 20.36 -12.51
N LYS A 292 19.29 21.42 -12.39
CA LYS A 292 17.85 21.41 -12.71
C LYS A 292 17.56 20.98 -14.15
N THR A 293 18.44 21.29 -15.11
CA THR A 293 18.33 20.94 -16.52
C THR A 293 18.39 19.42 -16.73
N PHE A 294 19.12 18.72 -15.86
CA PHE A 294 19.35 17.27 -15.92
C PHE A 294 18.56 16.50 -14.88
N ALA A 295 17.64 17.16 -14.16
CA ALA A 295 16.84 16.51 -13.13
C ALA A 295 16.05 15.34 -13.71
N GLN A 296 16.30 14.15 -13.17
CA GLN A 296 15.64 12.93 -13.65
C GLN A 296 14.16 12.98 -13.35
N PRO A 297 13.30 12.56 -14.28
CA PRO A 297 11.89 12.37 -14.01
C PRO A 297 11.70 11.30 -12.92
N PHE A 298 10.58 11.40 -12.23
CA PHE A 298 10.26 10.41 -11.19
C PHE A 298 10.10 9.01 -11.79
N ALA A 299 11.02 8.11 -11.49
CA ALA A 299 11.06 6.74 -12.03
C ALA A 299 10.11 5.74 -11.34
N GLY A 300 9.26 6.23 -10.43
CA GLY A 300 8.34 5.40 -9.66
C GLY A 300 8.97 4.69 -8.45
N ILE A 301 8.14 4.40 -7.47
CA ILE A 301 8.47 3.59 -6.29
C ILE A 301 8.16 2.13 -6.59
N SER A 302 9.07 1.23 -6.24
CA SER A 302 8.87 -0.21 -6.40
C SER A 302 8.04 -0.77 -5.23
N TRP A 303 6.73 -0.50 -5.22
CA TRP A 303 5.79 -0.98 -4.20
C TRP A 303 5.76 -2.50 -4.08
N LEU A 304 5.87 -3.19 -5.21
CA LEU A 304 5.91 -4.65 -5.29
C LEU A 304 7.34 -5.21 -5.14
N GLY A 305 8.29 -4.41 -4.66
CA GLY A 305 9.65 -4.85 -4.34
C GLY A 305 9.73 -5.51 -2.96
N ALA A 306 10.81 -6.26 -2.71
CA ALA A 306 11.00 -7.07 -1.50
C ALA A 306 10.84 -6.29 -0.18
N SER A 307 11.21 -5.00 -0.15
CA SER A 307 11.13 -4.16 1.06
C SER A 307 9.73 -3.60 1.32
N LEU A 308 8.92 -3.36 0.27
CA LEU A 308 7.62 -2.70 0.38
C LEU A 308 6.43 -3.62 0.14
N ILE A 309 6.64 -4.87 -0.25
CA ILE A 309 5.56 -5.78 -0.60
C ILE A 309 4.59 -6.03 0.57
N THR A 310 5.10 -6.27 1.77
CA THR A 310 4.25 -6.52 2.95
C THR A 310 3.38 -5.30 3.31
N PRO A 311 3.93 -4.06 3.47
CA PRO A 311 3.07 -2.89 3.69
C PRO A 311 2.13 -2.60 2.51
N ALA A 312 2.52 -2.85 1.26
CA ALA A 312 1.64 -2.68 0.11
C ALA A 312 0.41 -3.61 0.18
N VAL A 313 0.62 -4.89 0.49
CA VAL A 313 -0.49 -5.84 0.66
C VAL A 313 -1.37 -5.46 1.87
N ILE A 314 -0.78 -4.98 2.96
CA ILE A 314 -1.53 -4.49 4.14
C ILE A 314 -2.42 -3.31 3.77
N ILE A 315 -1.94 -2.34 3.00
CA ILE A 315 -2.74 -1.19 2.54
C ILE A 315 -3.94 -1.66 1.70
N ALA A 316 -3.71 -2.57 0.76
CA ALA A 316 -4.77 -3.17 -0.05
C ALA A 316 -5.82 -3.89 0.82
N TYR A 317 -5.38 -4.61 1.85
CA TYR A 317 -6.26 -5.31 2.76
C TYR A 317 -7.09 -4.35 3.64
N ILE A 318 -6.47 -3.29 4.15
CA ILE A 318 -7.17 -2.24 4.90
C ILE A 318 -8.25 -1.59 4.05
N TRP A 319 -7.98 -1.30 2.77
CA TRP A 319 -8.96 -0.75 1.83
C TRP A 319 -10.20 -1.65 1.69
N ILE A 320 -10.03 -2.98 1.66
CA ILE A 320 -11.15 -3.92 1.59
C ILE A 320 -11.98 -3.88 2.89
N TRP A 321 -11.33 -3.88 4.05
CA TRP A 321 -11.99 -4.12 5.34
C TRP A 321 -12.40 -2.86 6.09
N ALA A 322 -11.90 -1.69 5.71
CA ALA A 322 -12.26 -0.43 6.36
C ALA A 322 -13.76 -0.11 6.28
N GLY A 323 -14.41 -0.45 5.15
CA GLY A 323 -15.85 -0.28 4.97
C GLY A 323 -16.68 -1.17 5.90
N PHE A 324 -16.27 -2.41 6.10
CA PHE A 324 -16.91 -3.30 7.07
C PHE A 324 -16.83 -2.72 8.49
N ALA A 325 -15.63 -2.32 8.91
CA ALA A 325 -15.43 -1.73 10.23
C ALA A 325 -16.27 -0.46 10.41
N MET A 326 -16.30 0.42 9.40
CA MET A 326 -17.12 1.61 9.40
C MET A 326 -18.61 1.30 9.62
N VAL A 327 -19.18 0.34 8.89
CA VAL A 327 -20.62 0.01 8.99
C VAL A 327 -20.96 -0.54 10.37
N VAL A 328 -20.15 -1.48 10.89
CA VAL A 328 -20.38 -2.07 12.22
C VAL A 328 -20.26 -1.02 13.32
N ILE A 329 -19.23 -0.15 13.23
CA ILE A 329 -19.01 0.91 14.23
C ILE A 329 -20.11 1.99 14.13
N ALA A 330 -20.54 2.37 12.92
CA ALA A 330 -21.63 3.31 12.73
C ALA A 330 -22.96 2.80 13.30
N ALA A 331 -23.24 1.50 13.18
CA ALA A 331 -24.39 0.88 13.84
C ALA A 331 -24.31 1.02 15.38
N GLY A 332 -23.12 0.75 15.95
CA GLY A 332 -22.88 0.95 17.38
C GLY A 332 -23.00 2.42 17.81
N LEU A 333 -22.51 3.33 17.00
CA LEU A 333 -22.60 4.76 17.26
C LEU A 333 -24.04 5.27 17.27
N SER A 334 -24.87 4.79 16.34
CA SER A 334 -26.31 5.09 16.28
C SER A 334 -27.11 4.55 17.47
N ALA A 335 -26.58 3.57 18.20
CA ALA A 335 -27.19 2.99 19.39
C ALA A 335 -26.93 3.82 20.67
N ILE A 336 -26.02 4.79 20.64
CA ILE A 336 -25.74 5.66 21.77
C ILE A 336 -26.89 6.68 21.93
N PRO A 337 -27.54 6.76 23.12
CA PRO A 337 -28.60 7.76 23.37
C PRO A 337 -28.06 9.18 23.19
N ARG A 338 -28.81 9.98 22.45
CA ARG A 338 -28.42 11.39 22.20
C ARG A 338 -28.33 12.20 23.48
N ASP A 339 -29.21 11.93 24.43
CA ASP A 339 -29.25 12.63 25.74
C ASP A 339 -27.93 12.52 26.49
N VAL A 340 -27.21 11.41 26.38
CA VAL A 340 -25.89 11.22 27.01
C VAL A 340 -24.86 12.16 26.40
N LEU A 341 -24.89 12.32 25.06
CA LEU A 341 -23.97 13.20 24.35
C LEU A 341 -24.30 14.69 24.62
N GLU A 342 -25.57 15.02 24.68
CA GLU A 342 -26.06 16.39 24.99
C GLU A 342 -25.74 16.77 26.42
N ALA A 343 -25.95 15.88 27.40
CA ALA A 343 -25.58 16.11 28.79
C ALA A 343 -24.08 16.42 28.94
N ALA A 344 -23.21 15.61 28.28
CA ALA A 344 -21.78 15.84 28.33
C ALA A 344 -21.34 17.17 27.71
N ARG A 345 -22.07 17.68 26.70
CA ARG A 345 -21.84 19.01 26.11
C ARG A 345 -22.33 20.11 27.04
N THR A 346 -23.49 19.93 27.69
CA THR A 346 -24.04 20.87 28.65
C THR A 346 -23.14 21.04 29.89
N ASP A 347 -22.45 19.96 30.29
CA ASP A 347 -21.42 19.99 31.35
C ASP A 347 -20.12 20.70 30.91
N GLY A 348 -20.09 21.32 29.72
CA GLY A 348 -18.93 22.07 29.20
C GLY A 348 -17.86 21.23 28.50
N GLY A 349 -18.15 20.00 28.17
CA GLY A 349 -17.24 19.14 27.42
C GLY A 349 -17.06 19.61 25.96
N THR A 350 -15.82 19.81 25.52
CA THR A 350 -15.52 20.03 24.10
C THR A 350 -15.83 18.77 23.27
N GLU A 351 -16.10 18.91 21.97
CA GLU A 351 -16.38 17.78 21.06
C GLU A 351 -15.32 16.65 21.15
N TRP A 352 -14.04 17.01 21.29
CA TRP A 352 -12.96 16.03 21.49
C TRP A 352 -13.02 15.34 22.85
N GLN A 353 -13.40 16.06 23.91
CA GLN A 353 -13.58 15.46 25.24
C GLN A 353 -14.79 14.53 25.28
N VAL A 354 -15.92 14.93 24.69
CA VAL A 354 -17.10 14.07 24.53
C VAL A 354 -16.76 12.83 23.72
N PHE A 355 -16.08 12.99 22.59
CA PHE A 355 -15.64 11.85 21.77
C PHE A 355 -14.76 10.89 22.57
N ARG A 356 -13.67 11.38 23.19
CA ARG A 356 -12.69 10.52 23.86
C ARG A 356 -13.19 9.92 25.18
N ARG A 357 -13.99 10.67 25.96
CA ARG A 357 -14.38 10.26 27.32
C ARG A 357 -15.78 9.65 27.41
N VAL A 358 -16.61 9.86 26.40
CA VAL A 358 -17.99 9.35 26.38
C VAL A 358 -18.20 8.41 25.20
N THR A 359 -18.02 8.90 23.96
CA THR A 359 -18.33 8.12 22.75
C THR A 359 -17.45 6.88 22.62
N VAL A 360 -16.12 7.03 22.70
CA VAL A 360 -15.18 5.90 22.54
C VAL A 360 -15.36 4.83 23.63
N PRO A 361 -15.49 5.17 24.91
CA PRO A 361 -15.78 4.19 25.96
C PRO A 361 -17.11 3.45 25.74
N LEU A 362 -18.18 4.13 25.35
CA LEU A 362 -19.46 3.51 25.06
C LEU A 362 -19.40 2.60 23.82
N LEU A 363 -18.55 2.92 22.84
CA LEU A 363 -18.30 2.10 21.68
C LEU A 363 -17.29 0.95 21.94
N ALA A 364 -16.61 0.92 23.07
CA ALA A 364 -15.56 -0.06 23.34
C ALA A 364 -15.98 -1.53 23.11
N PRO A 365 -17.19 -1.97 23.44
CA PRO A 365 -17.67 -3.32 23.12
C PRO A 365 -17.66 -3.57 21.60
N VAL A 366 -18.22 -2.64 20.81
CA VAL A 366 -18.31 -2.74 19.35
C VAL A 366 -16.92 -2.69 18.70
N LEU A 367 -16.07 -1.77 19.15
CA LEU A 367 -14.69 -1.66 18.69
C LEU A 367 -13.92 -2.96 18.96
N SER A 368 -14.16 -3.57 20.13
CA SER A 368 -13.53 -4.85 20.49
C SER A 368 -13.98 -6.00 19.59
N VAL A 369 -15.27 -6.06 19.23
CA VAL A 369 -15.79 -7.06 18.29
C VAL A 369 -15.14 -6.91 16.91
N VAL A 370 -15.09 -5.69 16.39
CA VAL A 370 -14.41 -5.40 15.10
C VAL A 370 -12.94 -5.80 15.18
N PHE A 371 -12.23 -5.36 16.20
CA PHE A 371 -10.81 -5.66 16.39
C PHE A 371 -10.53 -7.17 16.42
N ILE A 372 -11.28 -7.93 17.24
CA ILE A 372 -11.11 -9.38 17.37
C ILE A 372 -11.46 -10.10 16.07
N THR A 373 -12.53 -9.67 15.40
CA THR A 373 -12.89 -10.20 14.07
C THR A 373 -11.75 -10.02 13.09
N MET A 374 -11.13 -8.85 13.08
CA MET A 374 -9.99 -8.57 12.21
C MET A 374 -8.77 -9.40 12.59
N VAL A 375 -8.46 -9.60 13.87
CA VAL A 375 -7.35 -10.49 14.28
C VAL A 375 -7.55 -11.91 13.76
N ILE A 376 -8.77 -12.46 13.87
CA ILE A 376 -9.07 -13.80 13.36
C ILE A 376 -8.93 -13.87 11.83
N ASN A 377 -9.40 -12.84 11.12
CA ASN A 377 -9.30 -12.80 9.65
C ASN A 377 -7.86 -12.69 9.18
N VAL A 378 -7.04 -11.91 9.86
CA VAL A 378 -5.62 -11.70 9.52
C VAL A 378 -4.78 -12.97 9.72
N LEU A 379 -5.08 -13.77 10.75
CA LEU A 379 -4.35 -15.02 10.97
C LEU A 379 -4.52 -16.04 9.82
N LYS A 380 -5.59 -15.95 9.07
CA LYS A 380 -5.87 -16.81 7.91
C LYS A 380 -5.78 -16.10 6.55
N VAL A 381 -5.15 -14.90 6.52
CA VAL A 381 -4.97 -14.14 5.27
C VAL A 381 -4.16 -14.95 4.25
N PHE A 382 -4.67 -15.08 3.04
CA PHE A 382 -4.08 -15.87 1.96
C PHE A 382 -4.29 -15.22 0.59
N ASP A 383 -5.56 -15.07 0.16
CA ASP A 383 -5.96 -14.72 -1.21
C ASP A 383 -5.33 -13.42 -1.71
N ILE A 384 -5.36 -12.37 -0.90
CA ILE A 384 -4.80 -11.08 -1.29
C ILE A 384 -3.28 -11.12 -1.37
N VAL A 385 -2.62 -11.90 -0.51
CA VAL A 385 -1.15 -12.02 -0.53
C VAL A 385 -0.69 -12.68 -1.82
N ILE A 386 -1.31 -13.78 -2.22
CA ILE A 386 -0.96 -14.50 -3.46
C ILE A 386 -1.32 -13.67 -4.70
N ALA A 387 -2.38 -12.87 -4.66
CA ALA A 387 -2.83 -12.06 -5.80
C ALA A 387 -1.95 -10.82 -6.03
N VAL A 388 -1.57 -10.10 -4.96
CA VAL A 388 -0.79 -8.86 -5.04
C VAL A 388 0.69 -9.14 -5.24
N ALA A 389 1.27 -10.09 -4.48
CA ALA A 389 2.71 -10.31 -4.47
C ALA A 389 3.18 -11.08 -5.72
N PRO A 390 4.05 -10.49 -6.56
CA PRO A 390 4.71 -11.22 -7.64
C PRO A 390 5.49 -12.42 -7.11
N GLU A 391 5.58 -13.50 -7.89
CA GLU A 391 6.23 -14.74 -7.49
C GLU A 391 7.67 -14.52 -7.02
N SER A 392 8.42 -13.64 -7.69
CA SER A 392 9.81 -13.30 -7.36
C SER A 392 10.03 -12.72 -5.97
N VAL A 393 9.02 -12.10 -5.36
CA VAL A 393 9.08 -11.47 -4.02
C VAL A 393 8.07 -12.04 -3.04
N GLN A 394 7.31 -13.05 -3.46
CA GLN A 394 6.25 -13.65 -2.64
C GLN A 394 6.79 -14.30 -1.36
N ALA A 395 8.07 -14.73 -1.37
CA ALA A 395 8.75 -15.20 -0.18
C ALA A 395 8.86 -14.12 0.91
N ASN A 396 9.06 -12.86 0.52
CA ASN A 396 9.13 -11.71 1.44
C ASN A 396 7.77 -11.36 2.04
N ALA A 397 6.68 -11.56 1.29
CA ALA A 397 5.30 -11.35 1.72
C ALA A 397 4.66 -12.59 2.36
N ASN A 398 5.42 -13.69 2.52
CA ASN A 398 4.88 -14.97 2.97
C ASN A 398 4.16 -14.84 4.32
N VAL A 399 3.03 -15.52 4.44
CA VAL A 399 2.21 -15.60 5.66
C VAL A 399 1.90 -17.06 5.95
N LEU A 400 1.51 -17.37 7.18
CA LEU A 400 1.32 -18.76 7.61
C LEU A 400 0.32 -19.54 6.75
N ALA A 401 -0.79 -18.93 6.35
CA ALA A 401 -1.77 -19.60 5.49
C ALA A 401 -1.22 -19.88 4.07
N LEU A 402 -0.41 -18.95 3.52
CA LEU A 402 0.27 -19.16 2.23
C LEU A 402 1.38 -20.21 2.35
N ALA A 403 2.15 -20.17 3.44
CA ALA A 403 3.16 -21.17 3.75
C ALA A 403 2.54 -22.58 3.86
N LEU A 404 1.43 -22.71 4.60
CA LEU A 404 0.67 -23.95 4.70
C LEU A 404 0.26 -24.49 3.32
N TRP A 405 -0.32 -23.63 2.49
CA TRP A 405 -0.77 -24.04 1.15
C TRP A 405 0.41 -24.51 0.29
N ARG A 406 1.51 -23.76 0.29
CA ARG A 406 2.70 -24.11 -0.48
C ARG A 406 3.35 -25.40 0.00
N THR A 407 3.50 -25.54 1.31
CA THR A 407 4.10 -26.73 1.91
C THR A 407 3.26 -28.00 1.67
N SER A 408 1.93 -27.85 1.70
CA SER A 408 1.02 -29.01 1.58
C SER A 408 0.67 -29.36 0.13
N PHE A 409 0.61 -28.37 -0.80
CA PHE A 409 -0.04 -28.57 -2.11
C PHE A 409 0.84 -28.14 -3.29
N SER A 410 2.06 -27.64 -3.07
CA SER A 410 2.99 -27.26 -4.15
C SER A 410 4.22 -28.15 -4.14
N GLY A 411 4.65 -28.61 -5.31
CA GLY A 411 5.85 -29.44 -5.47
C GLY A 411 5.79 -30.78 -4.73
N SER A 412 6.82 -31.10 -3.96
CA SER A 412 6.82 -32.29 -3.06
C SER A 412 6.00 -31.97 -1.81
N ALA A 413 4.75 -32.40 -1.80
CA ALA A 413 3.81 -32.14 -0.71
C ALA A 413 4.34 -32.65 0.64
N GLN A 414 4.57 -31.74 1.57
CA GLN A 414 5.00 -32.03 2.94
C GLN A 414 3.82 -31.97 3.90
N PHE A 415 2.98 -32.98 3.88
CA PHE A 415 1.74 -33.02 4.67
C PHE A 415 1.97 -33.00 6.18
N GLY A 416 3.10 -33.53 6.67
CA GLY A 416 3.45 -33.49 8.08
C GLY A 416 3.71 -32.06 8.54
N VAL A 417 4.58 -31.34 7.86
CA VAL A 417 4.92 -29.94 8.16
C VAL A 417 3.70 -29.03 7.92
N GLY A 418 2.96 -29.22 6.81
CA GLY A 418 1.75 -28.46 6.53
C GLY A 418 0.69 -28.63 7.61
N SER A 419 0.51 -29.85 8.12
CA SER A 419 -0.39 -30.12 9.26
C SER A 419 0.09 -29.42 10.54
N ALA A 420 1.39 -29.37 10.79
CA ALA A 420 1.94 -28.65 11.94
C ALA A 420 1.70 -27.13 11.83
N ILE A 421 1.82 -26.54 10.63
CA ILE A 421 1.47 -25.13 10.38
C ILE A 421 -0.02 -24.89 10.64
N ALA A 422 -0.91 -25.77 10.16
CA ALA A 422 -2.35 -25.67 10.39
C ALA A 422 -2.70 -25.69 11.88
N VAL A 423 -2.12 -26.62 12.62
CA VAL A 423 -2.30 -26.72 14.08
C VAL A 423 -1.74 -25.49 14.78
N PHE A 424 -0.61 -24.98 14.36
CA PHE A 424 -0.03 -23.76 14.92
C PHE A 424 -0.93 -22.55 14.74
N ILE A 425 -1.48 -22.32 13.53
CA ILE A 425 -2.47 -21.27 13.27
C ILE A 425 -3.70 -21.47 14.18
N PHE A 426 -4.22 -22.69 14.30
CA PHE A 426 -5.36 -22.99 15.13
C PHE A 426 -5.10 -22.67 16.61
N VAL A 427 -3.94 -23.05 17.13
CA VAL A 427 -3.52 -22.74 18.52
C VAL A 427 -3.39 -21.24 18.75
N LEU A 428 -2.92 -20.46 17.75
CA LEU A 428 -2.86 -19.00 17.85
C LEU A 428 -4.25 -18.34 17.97
N VAL A 429 -5.28 -18.94 17.38
CA VAL A 429 -6.66 -18.42 17.44
C VAL A 429 -7.32 -18.66 18.80
N ILE A 430 -6.98 -19.75 19.50
CA ILE A 430 -7.63 -20.15 20.77
C ILE A 430 -7.57 -19.05 21.85
N PRO A 431 -6.42 -18.46 22.19
CA PRO A 431 -6.33 -17.41 23.22
C PRO A 431 -7.25 -16.22 22.88
N ILE A 432 -7.35 -15.85 21.60
CA ILE A 432 -8.16 -14.73 21.13
C ILE A 432 -9.64 -15.02 21.33
N LEU A 433 -10.07 -16.23 20.99
CA LEU A 433 -11.45 -16.68 21.22
C LEU A 433 -11.79 -16.73 22.72
N LEU A 434 -10.89 -17.23 23.56
CA LEU A 434 -11.08 -17.29 25.01
C LEU A 434 -11.19 -15.89 25.63
N LEU A 435 -10.38 -14.94 25.18
CA LEU A 435 -10.47 -13.53 25.60
C LEU A 435 -11.82 -12.94 25.21
N ASN A 436 -12.32 -13.25 24.01
CA ASN A 436 -13.61 -12.77 23.54
C ASN A 436 -14.77 -13.33 24.42
N ILE A 437 -14.79 -14.64 24.63
CA ILE A 437 -15.82 -15.30 25.48
C ILE A 437 -15.81 -14.73 26.92
N ARG A 438 -14.63 -14.47 27.50
CA ARG A 438 -14.52 -13.88 28.84
C ARG A 438 -15.08 -12.48 28.91
N ARG A 439 -14.88 -11.64 27.86
CA ARG A 439 -15.47 -10.31 27.78
C ARG A 439 -17.00 -10.36 27.68
N PHE A 440 -17.54 -11.16 26.77
CA PHE A 440 -19.00 -11.31 26.66
C PHE A 440 -19.69 -11.75 27.96
N LYS A 441 -19.05 -12.66 28.74
CA LYS A 441 -19.57 -13.09 30.05
C LYS A 441 -19.50 -12.01 31.13
N ARG A 442 -18.68 -10.96 30.94
CA ARG A 442 -18.51 -9.87 31.91
C ARG A 442 -19.48 -8.72 31.65
N ASP A 443 -19.95 -8.60 30.39
CA ASP A 443 -20.85 -7.55 29.93
C ASP A 443 -22.33 -8.03 29.85
N ALA A 444 -22.59 -9.33 30.07
CA ALA A 444 -23.90 -9.96 30.24
C ALA A 444 -24.23 -10.18 31.71
#